data_07a196966cfd780a79ea7bc3a6940f9a
#
_entry.id   07a196966cfd780a79ea7bc3a6940f9a
#
_cell.length_a   1.000
_cell.length_b   1.000
_cell.length_c   1.000
_cell.angle_alpha   90.00
_cell.angle_beta   90.00
_cell.angle_gamma   90.00
#
_symmetry.space_group_name_H-M   'P 1'
#
loop_
_entity.id
_entity.type
_entity.pdbx_description
1 polymer ?
#
loop_
_entity_poly.entity_id
_entity_poly.type
_entity_poly.pdbx_seq_one_letter_code
_entity_poly.pdbx_strand_id
1 'polypeptide(L)'
;MRPMPKVPAPRAYLDGLDAEDDWFCWVSFPDPHHPWDPPASELGRVDWREVPLPAAYPADRAERERLLDGRPRHWRAWYDGSLVTNYEAPLRWVPATLTDDQVREVTARNAVEVELIDEAVGRVLAAVEARGWSDDVDVVFTTDHGELGGDHGLLFKGPYHVDGLMRLPLIWRPAPSAATPAATVTRPVGLVDLAPTFCAIAGLDAAPWMEGRALPADDADAEARGFERALTEWDSELFGVDVHLRTITRDGWVCTAYGPGTVHDGTEGELYDLVEDPLQLVNRWDDPAAAARRDELLADLRDHHPVMAEPRRPVEAPV
;
A
#
# COMPACT_ATOMS: atom_id res chain seq x y z
N MET A 1 28.15 -17.88 -2.61
CA MET A 1 27.40 -16.62 -2.51
C MET A 1 28.39 -15.46 -2.65
N ARG A 2 28.29 -14.61 -3.65
CA ARG A 2 29.06 -13.36 -3.69
C ARG A 2 28.47 -12.44 -2.61
N PRO A 3 29.28 -11.82 -1.74
CA PRO A 3 28.75 -10.84 -0.82
C PRO A 3 28.09 -9.71 -1.62
N MET A 4 26.86 -9.37 -1.26
CA MET A 4 26.19 -8.19 -1.82
C MET A 4 27.07 -6.96 -1.59
N PRO A 5 27.18 -6.06 -2.57
CA PRO A 5 27.90 -4.81 -2.34
C PRO A 5 27.27 -4.09 -1.15
N LYS A 6 28.08 -3.65 -0.20
CA LYS A 6 27.60 -2.84 0.92
C LYS A 6 27.05 -1.53 0.34
N VAL A 7 25.75 -1.37 0.38
CA VAL A 7 25.12 -0.08 0.06
C VAL A 7 25.58 0.91 1.13
N PRO A 8 26.16 2.05 0.80
CA PRO A 8 26.53 3.04 1.80
C PRO A 8 25.27 3.52 2.53
N ALA A 9 25.38 3.77 3.84
CA ALA A 9 24.31 4.41 4.57
C ALA A 9 23.96 5.77 3.88
N PRO A 10 22.67 6.19 3.87
CA PRO A 10 22.27 7.41 3.14
C PRO A 10 23.16 8.62 3.43
N ARG A 11 23.56 8.82 4.68
CA ARG A 11 24.48 9.90 5.06
C ARG A 11 25.85 9.76 4.35
N ALA A 12 26.43 8.58 4.32
CA ALA A 12 27.73 8.37 3.68
C ALA A 12 27.67 8.59 2.15
N TYR A 13 26.52 8.31 1.53
CA TYR A 13 26.27 8.65 0.14
C TYR A 13 26.26 10.18 -0.05
N LEU A 14 25.44 10.90 0.73
CA LEU A 14 25.32 12.35 0.66
C LEU A 14 26.66 13.06 0.97
N ASP A 15 27.44 12.57 1.95
CA ASP A 15 28.76 13.12 2.30
C ASP A 15 29.79 12.95 1.17
N GLY A 16 29.60 11.99 0.27
CA GLY A 16 30.47 11.71 -0.86
C GLY A 16 30.16 12.48 -2.14
N LEU A 17 29.09 13.28 -2.17
CA LEU A 17 28.69 14.08 -3.34
C LEU A 17 29.42 15.44 -3.34
N ASP A 18 29.72 15.97 -4.51
CA ASP A 18 30.15 17.36 -4.68
C ASP A 18 28.93 18.32 -4.66
N ALA A 19 29.18 19.61 -4.45
CA ALA A 19 28.12 20.61 -4.30
C ALA A 19 27.30 20.82 -5.60
N GLU A 20 27.91 20.56 -6.73
CA GLU A 20 27.35 20.74 -8.07
C GLU A 20 26.77 19.45 -8.66
N ASP A 21 26.80 18.34 -7.93
CA ASP A 21 26.27 17.08 -8.42
C ASP A 21 24.73 17.11 -8.46
N ASP A 22 24.15 16.66 -9.58
CA ASP A 22 22.76 16.25 -9.64
C ASP A 22 22.66 14.83 -9.10
N TRP A 23 21.75 14.61 -8.16
CA TRP A 23 21.64 13.29 -7.53
C TRP A 23 20.19 12.86 -7.29
N PHE A 24 20.02 11.55 -7.26
CA PHE A 24 18.79 10.89 -6.81
C PHE A 24 19.14 9.87 -5.72
N CYS A 25 18.43 9.93 -4.60
CA CYS A 25 18.65 9.02 -3.48
C CYS A 25 17.35 8.32 -3.12
N TRP A 26 17.32 7.01 -3.29
CA TRP A 26 16.25 6.16 -2.81
C TRP A 26 16.67 5.56 -1.48
N VAL A 27 15.94 5.90 -0.41
CA VAL A 27 16.16 5.35 0.93
C VAL A 27 15.01 4.40 1.24
N SER A 28 15.31 3.13 1.40
CA SER A 28 14.34 2.08 1.71
C SER A 28 14.57 1.52 3.10
N PHE A 29 13.51 1.37 3.85
CA PHE A 29 13.47 0.71 5.15
C PHE A 29 12.72 -0.62 4.99
N PRO A 30 13.27 -1.76 5.50
CA PRO A 30 12.52 -3.02 5.50
C PRO A 30 11.36 -3.00 6.51
N ASP A 31 11.52 -2.27 7.61
CA ASP A 31 10.46 -2.06 8.59
C ASP A 31 9.40 -1.05 8.05
N PRO A 32 8.17 -1.14 8.55
CA PRO A 32 7.62 -1.97 9.60
C PRO A 32 7.08 -3.33 9.11
N HIS A 33 7.75 -4.00 8.19
CA HIS A 33 7.38 -5.34 7.73
C HIS A 33 7.47 -6.36 8.88
N HIS A 34 6.52 -7.31 8.95
CA HIS A 34 6.64 -8.39 9.93
C HIS A 34 7.98 -9.18 9.78
N PRO A 35 8.49 -9.77 10.90
CA PRO A 35 7.85 -10.12 12.18
C PRO A 35 7.91 -9.00 13.21
N TRP A 36 7.50 -7.91 13.20
CA TRP A 36 7.41 -6.80 14.18
C TRP A 36 8.29 -7.03 15.41
N ASP A 37 9.61 -6.95 15.23
CA ASP A 37 10.63 -7.23 16.23
C ASP A 37 11.58 -6.05 16.46
N PRO A 38 11.03 -4.87 16.85
CA PRO A 38 11.85 -3.71 17.16
C PRO A 38 12.87 -4.04 18.27
N PRO A 39 14.01 -3.32 18.33
CA PRO A 39 15.02 -3.57 19.35
C PRO A 39 14.43 -3.60 20.75
N ALA A 40 14.86 -4.56 21.58
CA ALA A 40 14.32 -4.76 22.92
C ALA A 40 14.41 -3.51 23.83
N SER A 41 15.40 -2.63 23.58
CA SER A 41 15.52 -1.33 24.29
C SER A 41 14.38 -0.36 23.98
N GLU A 42 13.71 -0.53 22.84
CA GLU A 42 12.71 0.40 22.34
C GLU A 42 11.27 -0.06 22.64
N LEU A 43 11.06 -1.31 23.04
CA LEU A 43 9.74 -1.88 23.32
C LEU A 43 8.92 -1.10 24.37
N GLY A 44 9.58 -0.31 25.21
CA GLY A 44 8.91 0.53 26.22
C GLY A 44 8.35 1.87 25.69
N ARG A 45 8.52 2.18 24.40
CA ARG A 45 8.02 3.44 23.82
C ARG A 45 6.50 3.49 23.77
N VAL A 46 5.87 2.36 23.47
CA VAL A 46 4.42 2.23 23.36
C VAL A 46 3.92 1.16 24.33
N ASP A 47 3.04 1.51 25.26
CA ASP A 47 2.36 0.51 26.09
C ASP A 47 1.23 -0.11 25.28
N TRP A 48 1.38 -1.36 24.87
CA TRP A 48 0.40 -2.08 24.07
C TRP A 48 -1.00 -2.16 24.71
N ARG A 49 -1.09 -2.04 26.05
CA ARG A 49 -2.37 -2.08 26.78
C ARG A 49 -3.22 -0.83 26.54
N GLU A 50 -2.57 0.27 26.16
CA GLU A 50 -3.23 1.53 25.86
C GLU A 50 -3.56 1.68 24.36
N VAL A 51 -3.06 0.77 23.51
CA VAL A 51 -3.32 0.79 22.09
C VAL A 51 -4.76 0.33 21.83
N PRO A 52 -5.58 1.11 21.10
CA PRO A 52 -6.90 0.65 20.68
C PRO A 52 -6.80 -0.49 19.67
N LEU A 53 -7.83 -1.31 19.60
CA LEU A 53 -8.00 -2.22 18.46
C LEU A 53 -8.26 -1.40 17.19
N PRO A 54 -7.86 -1.92 16.00
CA PRO A 54 -8.14 -1.24 14.74
C PRO A 54 -9.62 -0.95 14.53
N ALA A 55 -9.92 0.12 13.79
CA ALA A 55 -11.30 0.59 13.62
C ALA A 55 -12.22 -0.42 12.93
N ALA A 56 -11.67 -1.22 12.00
CA ALA A 56 -12.40 -2.28 11.31
C ALA A 56 -12.22 -3.66 11.97
N TYR A 57 -11.66 -3.72 13.20
CA TYR A 57 -11.56 -4.98 13.95
C TYR A 57 -12.94 -5.41 14.44
N PRO A 58 -13.40 -6.64 14.14
CA PRO A 58 -14.73 -7.12 14.56
C PRO A 58 -14.87 -7.14 16.08
N ALA A 59 -15.92 -6.50 16.60
CA ALA A 59 -16.15 -6.36 18.04
C ALA A 59 -16.41 -7.71 18.75
N ASP A 60 -16.99 -8.65 18.02
CA ASP A 60 -17.27 -9.98 18.52
C ASP A 60 -17.27 -11.06 17.43
N ARG A 61 -17.44 -12.30 17.84
CA ARG A 61 -17.49 -13.45 16.92
C ARG A 61 -18.64 -13.34 15.90
N ALA A 62 -19.79 -12.84 16.32
CA ALA A 62 -20.97 -12.78 15.43
C ALA A 62 -20.76 -11.73 14.34
N GLU A 63 -20.16 -10.60 14.68
CA GLU A 63 -19.76 -9.58 13.70
C GLU A 63 -18.72 -10.10 12.73
N ARG A 64 -17.71 -10.81 13.24
CA ARG A 64 -16.66 -11.45 12.43
C ARG A 64 -17.24 -12.44 11.42
N GLU A 65 -18.15 -13.30 11.85
CA GLU A 65 -18.80 -14.25 10.95
C GLU A 65 -19.62 -13.54 9.87
N ARG A 66 -20.38 -12.49 10.23
CA ARG A 66 -21.13 -11.69 9.24
C ARG A 66 -20.20 -11.03 8.22
N LEU A 67 -19.07 -10.47 8.69
CA LEU A 67 -18.11 -9.82 7.83
C LEU A 67 -17.52 -10.82 6.84
N LEU A 68 -17.07 -11.97 7.30
CA LEU A 68 -16.47 -13.01 6.46
C LEU A 68 -17.48 -13.66 5.50
N ASP A 69 -18.74 -13.80 5.91
CA ASP A 69 -19.82 -14.33 5.04
C ASP A 69 -20.12 -13.40 3.87
N GLY A 70 -19.95 -12.08 4.05
CA GLY A 70 -20.12 -11.07 3.01
C GLY A 70 -18.92 -10.89 2.08
N ARG A 71 -17.83 -11.64 2.29
CA ARG A 71 -16.58 -11.48 1.53
C ARG A 71 -16.37 -12.63 0.54
N PRO A 72 -15.51 -12.45 -0.47
CA PRO A 72 -15.04 -13.55 -1.29
C PRO A 72 -14.36 -14.63 -0.46
N ARG A 73 -14.46 -15.88 -0.91
CA ARG A 73 -14.14 -17.09 -0.13
C ARG A 73 -12.70 -17.16 0.41
N HIS A 74 -11.73 -16.51 -0.22
CA HIS A 74 -10.35 -16.51 0.26
C HIS A 74 -10.19 -15.77 1.60
N TRP A 75 -11.02 -14.76 1.91
CA TRP A 75 -11.00 -14.06 3.18
C TRP A 75 -11.18 -15.03 4.36
N ARG A 76 -12.19 -15.88 4.27
CA ARG A 76 -12.46 -16.90 5.29
C ARG A 76 -11.36 -17.95 5.35
N ALA A 77 -10.89 -18.41 4.20
CA ALA A 77 -9.82 -19.41 4.12
C ALA A 77 -8.49 -18.89 4.71
N TRP A 78 -8.26 -17.61 4.61
CA TRP A 78 -7.11 -16.95 5.21
C TRP A 78 -7.28 -16.80 6.73
N TYR A 79 -8.46 -16.34 7.13
CA TYR A 79 -8.81 -16.17 8.53
C TYR A 79 -8.66 -17.46 9.33
N ASP A 80 -9.14 -18.59 8.82
CA ASP A 80 -9.07 -19.89 9.50
C ASP A 80 -7.74 -20.64 9.28
N GLY A 81 -6.85 -20.11 8.43
CA GLY A 81 -5.54 -20.66 8.14
C GLY A 81 -5.56 -21.81 7.12
N SER A 82 -6.65 -22.00 6.37
CA SER A 82 -6.72 -22.97 5.27
C SER A 82 -5.87 -22.51 4.08
N LEU A 83 -5.78 -21.22 3.84
CA LEU A 83 -4.80 -20.58 2.97
C LEU A 83 -3.74 -19.89 3.84
N VAL A 84 -2.49 -20.27 3.70
CA VAL A 84 -1.37 -19.70 4.48
C VAL A 84 -0.52 -18.84 3.57
N THR A 85 -0.37 -17.57 3.94
CA THR A 85 0.45 -16.60 3.20
C THR A 85 1.61 -16.01 3.98
N ASN A 86 1.63 -16.24 5.27
CA ASN A 86 2.67 -15.73 6.14
C ASN A 86 3.88 -16.69 6.26
N TYR A 87 4.28 -17.31 5.17
CA TYR A 87 5.46 -18.20 5.14
C TYR A 87 6.78 -17.47 5.44
N GLU A 88 6.79 -16.15 5.35
CA GLU A 88 7.92 -15.31 5.72
C GLU A 88 8.05 -15.12 7.24
N ALA A 89 6.98 -15.34 7.99
CA ALA A 89 7.01 -15.21 9.45
C ALA A 89 7.62 -16.48 10.10
N PRO A 90 8.40 -16.32 11.17
CA PRO A 90 9.02 -17.46 11.87
C PRO A 90 8.00 -18.37 12.56
N LEU A 91 6.78 -17.89 12.78
CA LEU A 91 5.65 -18.61 13.36
C LEU A 91 4.44 -18.53 12.44
N ARG A 92 3.70 -19.63 12.36
CA ARG A 92 2.43 -19.64 11.65
C ARG A 92 1.38 -18.88 12.47
N TRP A 93 1.00 -17.70 11.96
CA TRP A 93 -0.09 -16.91 12.52
C TRP A 93 -1.41 -17.31 11.88
N VAL A 94 -2.37 -17.71 12.68
CA VAL A 94 -3.73 -17.99 12.23
C VAL A 94 -4.65 -16.95 12.85
N PRO A 95 -5.20 -16.01 12.07
CA PRO A 95 -6.00 -14.91 12.60
C PRO A 95 -7.13 -15.35 13.53
N ALA A 96 -7.77 -16.48 13.21
CA ALA A 96 -8.83 -17.07 14.05
C ALA A 96 -8.41 -17.41 15.48
N THR A 97 -7.11 -17.54 15.74
CA THR A 97 -6.57 -17.93 17.06
C THR A 97 -5.99 -16.77 17.85
N LEU A 98 -5.96 -15.57 17.26
CA LEU A 98 -5.41 -14.39 17.92
C LEU A 98 -6.39 -13.84 18.97
N THR A 99 -5.81 -13.37 20.07
CA THR A 99 -6.53 -12.61 21.09
C THR A 99 -6.43 -11.12 20.81
N ASP A 100 -7.36 -10.35 21.33
CA ASP A 100 -7.36 -8.89 21.26
C ASP A 100 -6.03 -8.28 21.76
N ASP A 101 -5.48 -8.85 22.85
CA ASP A 101 -4.23 -8.39 23.43
C ASP A 101 -3.04 -8.65 22.50
N GLN A 102 -3.04 -9.77 21.78
CA GLN A 102 -2.00 -10.05 20.78
C GLN A 102 -2.09 -9.08 19.59
N VAL A 103 -3.30 -8.69 19.16
CA VAL A 103 -3.49 -7.69 18.11
C VAL A 103 -2.98 -6.33 18.59
N ARG A 104 -3.30 -5.91 19.82
CA ARG A 104 -2.75 -4.67 20.41
C ARG A 104 -1.23 -4.69 20.49
N GLU A 105 -0.65 -5.82 20.90
CA GLU A 105 0.81 -5.97 20.99
C GLU A 105 1.47 -5.83 19.60
N VAL A 106 0.92 -6.46 18.57
CA VAL A 106 1.38 -6.33 17.19
C VAL A 106 1.34 -4.86 16.76
N THR A 107 0.21 -4.19 16.97
CA THR A 107 0.03 -2.77 16.63
C THR A 107 1.02 -1.87 17.38
N ALA A 108 1.26 -2.12 18.67
CA ALA A 108 2.23 -1.37 19.44
C ALA A 108 3.66 -1.54 18.92
N ARG A 109 4.07 -2.76 18.56
CA ARG A 109 5.39 -3.04 18.00
C ARG A 109 5.59 -2.37 16.65
N ASN A 110 4.58 -2.45 15.77
CA ASN A 110 4.56 -1.76 14.50
C ASN A 110 4.71 -0.23 14.69
N ALA A 111 4.00 0.35 15.66
CA ALA A 111 4.11 1.77 15.98
C ALA A 111 5.53 2.16 16.43
N VAL A 112 6.20 1.31 17.21
CA VAL A 112 7.61 1.53 17.60
C VAL A 112 8.53 1.53 16.38
N GLU A 113 8.35 0.59 15.44
CA GLU A 113 9.13 0.54 14.20
C GLU A 113 8.91 1.79 13.35
N VAL A 114 7.66 2.27 13.24
CA VAL A 114 7.35 3.52 12.54
C VAL A 114 8.03 4.73 13.20
N GLU A 115 8.06 4.83 14.54
CA GLU A 115 8.80 5.88 15.25
C GLU A 115 10.31 5.83 14.93
N LEU A 116 10.90 4.64 14.86
CA LEU A 116 12.31 4.48 14.53
C LEU A 116 12.61 4.87 13.08
N ILE A 117 11.67 4.62 12.15
CA ILE A 117 11.75 5.08 10.76
C ILE A 117 11.70 6.61 10.72
N ASP A 118 10.76 7.23 11.45
CA ASP A 118 10.64 8.69 11.52
C ASP A 118 11.94 9.34 12.00
N GLU A 119 12.56 8.81 13.05
CA GLU A 119 13.87 9.26 13.52
C GLU A 119 14.96 9.07 12.44
N ALA A 120 14.91 7.98 11.67
CA ALA A 120 15.86 7.73 10.60
C ALA A 120 15.68 8.72 9.44
N VAL A 121 14.44 9.01 9.05
CA VAL A 121 14.10 10.06 8.07
C VAL A 121 14.60 11.41 8.55
N GLY A 122 14.38 11.77 9.82
CA GLY A 122 14.90 12.99 10.41
C GLY A 122 16.43 13.12 10.29
N ARG A 123 17.16 12.02 10.50
CA ARG A 123 18.64 12.02 10.32
C ARG A 123 19.06 12.22 8.87
N VAL A 124 18.31 11.70 7.89
CA VAL A 124 18.58 11.93 6.47
C VAL A 124 18.34 13.38 6.09
N LEU A 125 17.21 13.93 6.51
CA LEU A 125 16.88 15.35 6.26
C LEU A 125 17.88 16.31 6.89
N ALA A 126 18.35 16.02 8.13
CA ALA A 126 19.40 16.80 8.77
C ALA A 126 20.74 16.73 8.01
N ALA A 127 21.05 15.61 7.35
CA ALA A 127 22.24 15.51 6.50
C ALA A 127 22.12 16.37 5.24
N VAL A 128 20.93 16.43 4.60
CA VAL A 128 20.63 17.33 3.48
C VAL A 128 20.79 18.79 3.90
N GLU A 129 20.22 19.16 5.05
CA GLU A 129 20.34 20.52 5.61
C GLU A 129 21.79 20.92 5.90
N ALA A 130 22.58 20.03 6.50
CA ALA A 130 23.99 20.28 6.82
C ALA A 130 24.83 20.51 5.56
N ARG A 131 24.40 20.05 4.39
CA ARG A 131 25.01 20.30 3.08
C ARG A 131 24.52 21.61 2.43
N GLY A 132 23.53 22.29 3.03
CA GLY A 132 22.95 23.51 2.49
C GLY A 132 22.00 23.26 1.29
N TRP A 133 21.49 22.02 1.09
CA TRP A 133 20.67 21.64 -0.06
C TRP A 133 19.17 21.68 0.20
N SER A 134 18.75 22.10 1.39
CA SER A 134 17.32 22.07 1.79
C SER A 134 16.38 22.81 0.86
N ASP A 135 16.87 23.86 0.20
CA ASP A 135 16.07 24.71 -0.69
C ASP A 135 15.94 24.15 -2.12
N ASP A 136 16.82 23.19 -2.50
CA ASP A 136 16.94 22.70 -3.87
C ASP A 136 16.60 21.20 -4.01
N VAL A 137 16.12 20.58 -2.95
CA VAL A 137 15.82 19.14 -2.93
C VAL A 137 14.33 18.88 -2.77
N ASP A 138 13.77 18.14 -3.74
CA ASP A 138 12.46 17.51 -3.59
C ASP A 138 12.54 16.31 -2.66
N VAL A 139 11.57 16.16 -1.77
CA VAL A 139 11.47 15.01 -0.88
C VAL A 139 10.12 14.34 -1.06
N VAL A 140 10.13 13.06 -1.39
CA VAL A 140 8.92 12.22 -1.46
C VAL A 140 9.01 11.14 -0.40
N PHE A 141 7.96 11.05 0.42
CA PHE A 141 7.78 9.98 1.40
C PHE A 141 6.55 9.15 1.03
N THR A 142 6.72 7.84 0.97
CA THR A 142 5.64 6.88 0.71
C THR A 142 6.02 5.49 1.21
N THR A 143 5.12 4.52 1.06
CA THR A 143 5.35 3.09 1.26
C THR A 143 4.85 2.32 0.04
N ASP A 144 5.23 1.05 -0.07
CA ASP A 144 4.83 0.15 -1.16
C ASP A 144 3.41 -0.42 -0.99
N HIS A 145 3.00 -0.72 0.23
CA HIS A 145 1.65 -1.17 0.60
C HIS A 145 1.39 -0.87 2.08
N GLY A 146 0.15 -1.04 2.51
CA GLY A 146 -0.26 -0.96 3.90
C GLY A 146 -0.14 -2.32 4.63
N GLU A 147 -0.78 -2.38 5.79
CA GLU A 147 -0.84 -3.57 6.65
C GLU A 147 -2.26 -3.66 7.24
N LEU A 148 -2.85 -4.86 7.29
CA LEU A 148 -4.18 -5.05 7.89
C LEU A 148 -4.14 -4.84 9.41
N GLY A 149 -3.07 -5.29 10.07
CA GLY A 149 -2.83 -5.00 11.49
C GLY A 149 -3.96 -5.39 12.45
N GLY A 150 -4.91 -6.21 12.00
CA GLY A 150 -6.13 -6.58 12.72
C GLY A 150 -7.42 -6.11 12.04
N ASP A 151 -7.36 -5.18 11.10
CA ASP A 151 -8.56 -4.78 10.35
C ASP A 151 -9.22 -6.00 9.71
N HIS A 152 -10.55 -6.02 9.73
CA HIS A 152 -11.38 -7.14 9.28
C HIS A 152 -11.08 -8.48 10.00
N GLY A 153 -10.35 -8.46 11.12
CA GLY A 153 -9.89 -9.64 11.85
C GLY A 153 -8.71 -10.36 11.22
N LEU A 154 -8.00 -9.72 10.29
CA LEU A 154 -6.84 -10.27 9.57
C LEU A 154 -5.55 -9.56 9.95
N LEU A 155 -4.42 -10.20 9.67
CA LEU A 155 -3.07 -9.62 9.74
C LEU A 155 -2.41 -9.72 8.37
N PHE A 156 -1.29 -8.99 8.25
CA PHE A 156 -0.45 -8.98 7.07
C PHE A 156 -1.09 -8.30 5.87
N LYS A 157 -0.56 -8.56 4.72
CA LYS A 157 -0.98 -8.14 3.39
C LYS A 157 -1.37 -9.35 2.55
N GLY A 158 -1.84 -9.10 1.34
CA GLY A 158 -2.23 -10.17 0.43
C GLY A 158 -3.25 -9.67 -0.60
N PRO A 159 -4.02 -10.56 -1.21
CA PRO A 159 -5.00 -10.22 -2.23
C PRO A 159 -6.27 -9.59 -1.65
N TYR A 160 -6.10 -8.49 -0.93
CA TYR A 160 -7.18 -7.70 -0.32
C TYR A 160 -7.02 -6.25 -0.74
N HIS A 161 -7.88 -5.76 -1.63
CA HIS A 161 -7.80 -4.39 -2.10
C HIS A 161 -8.72 -3.47 -1.28
N VAL A 162 -8.43 -3.38 0.02
CA VAL A 162 -9.09 -2.47 0.97
C VAL A 162 -8.18 -1.32 1.37
N ASP A 163 -8.75 -0.23 1.87
CA ASP A 163 -8.01 1.01 2.18
C ASP A 163 -6.82 0.77 3.12
N GLY A 164 -6.94 -0.11 4.10
CA GLY A 164 -5.84 -0.47 5.00
C GLY A 164 -4.57 -0.94 4.29
N LEU A 165 -4.70 -1.51 3.09
CA LEU A 165 -3.58 -1.94 2.26
C LEU A 165 -3.27 -1.02 1.08
N MET A 166 -4.29 -0.32 0.54
CA MET A 166 -4.19 0.35 -0.75
C MET A 166 -4.10 1.88 -0.64
N ARG A 167 -4.59 2.47 0.46
CA ARG A 167 -4.51 3.91 0.68
C ARG A 167 -3.23 4.27 1.42
N LEU A 168 -2.18 4.53 0.65
CA LEU A 168 -0.83 4.74 1.14
C LEU A 168 -0.58 6.20 1.55
N PRO A 169 0.25 6.45 2.56
CA PRO A 169 0.77 7.78 2.79
C PRO A 169 1.60 8.21 1.57
N LEU A 170 1.34 9.41 1.07
CA LEU A 170 2.12 10.05 0.03
C LEU A 170 2.30 11.52 0.36
N ILE A 171 3.52 11.91 0.65
CA ILE A 171 3.88 13.29 0.96
C ILE A 171 4.98 13.69 -0.02
N TRP A 172 4.70 14.69 -0.84
CA TRP A 172 5.70 15.32 -1.68
C TRP A 172 5.96 16.74 -1.19
N ARG A 173 7.18 17.00 -0.77
CA ARG A 173 7.69 18.33 -0.49
C ARG A 173 8.54 18.76 -1.68
N PRO A 174 8.01 19.58 -2.60
CA PRO A 174 8.81 20.16 -3.67
C PRO A 174 9.98 20.97 -3.09
N ALA A 175 11.05 21.12 -3.88
CA ALA A 175 12.14 22.01 -3.53
C ALA A 175 11.60 23.41 -3.21
N PRO A 176 11.92 24.02 -2.05
CA PRO A 176 11.42 25.35 -1.69
C PRO A 176 11.72 26.42 -2.74
N SER A 177 12.86 26.30 -3.47
CA SER A 177 13.23 27.18 -4.59
C SER A 177 12.22 27.15 -5.75
N ALA A 178 11.44 26.06 -5.91
CA ALA A 178 10.37 25.95 -6.90
C ALA A 178 9.13 26.80 -6.54
N ALA A 179 9.02 27.29 -5.29
CA ALA A 179 7.92 28.11 -4.78
C ALA A 179 6.52 27.49 -5.03
N THR A 180 6.41 26.16 -5.05
CA THR A 180 5.14 25.44 -5.20
C THR A 180 4.27 25.62 -3.96
N PRO A 181 3.03 26.11 -4.08
CA PRO A 181 2.13 26.26 -2.94
C PRO A 181 1.81 24.90 -2.29
N ALA A 182 1.63 24.89 -0.96
CA ALA A 182 1.14 23.72 -0.27
C ALA A 182 -0.31 23.42 -0.68
N ALA A 183 -0.58 22.17 -1.04
CA ALA A 183 -1.90 21.70 -1.46
C ALA A 183 -2.15 20.29 -0.94
N THR A 184 -3.43 19.91 -0.89
CA THR A 184 -3.86 18.51 -0.71
C THR A 184 -4.55 18.09 -1.99
N VAL A 185 -4.08 17.00 -2.59
CA VAL A 185 -4.71 16.39 -3.76
C VAL A 185 -5.65 15.30 -3.26
N THR A 186 -6.94 15.41 -3.59
CA THR A 186 -7.99 14.45 -3.22
C THR A 186 -8.31 13.46 -4.35
N ARG A 187 -7.84 13.77 -5.57
CA ARG A 187 -8.00 12.89 -6.74
C ARG A 187 -7.12 11.65 -6.62
N PRO A 188 -7.56 10.50 -7.12
CA PRO A 188 -6.78 9.26 -7.07
C PRO A 188 -5.46 9.38 -7.83
N VAL A 189 -4.37 9.02 -7.15
CA VAL A 189 -3.02 8.85 -7.71
C VAL A 189 -2.50 7.47 -7.29
N GLY A 190 -1.46 6.98 -7.96
CA GLY A 190 -0.89 5.67 -7.65
C GLY A 190 0.64 5.67 -7.61
N LEU A 191 1.24 4.60 -7.09
CA LEU A 191 2.69 4.43 -7.09
C LEU A 191 3.28 4.43 -8.51
N VAL A 192 2.49 4.05 -9.51
CA VAL A 192 2.84 4.09 -10.93
C VAL A 192 3.19 5.51 -11.40
N ASP A 193 2.69 6.55 -10.71
CA ASP A 193 2.91 7.95 -11.02
C ASP A 193 4.25 8.49 -10.48
N LEU A 194 4.94 7.76 -9.60
CA LEU A 194 6.19 8.23 -8.99
C LEU A 194 7.34 8.33 -10.01
N ALA A 195 7.53 7.31 -10.83
CA ALA A 195 8.63 7.30 -11.80
C ALA A 195 8.54 8.46 -12.80
N PRO A 196 7.39 8.74 -13.46
CA PRO A 196 7.27 9.93 -14.30
C PRO A 196 7.35 11.24 -13.50
N THR A 197 6.98 11.26 -12.21
CA THR A 197 7.19 12.42 -11.33
C THR A 197 8.67 12.73 -11.15
N PHE A 198 9.48 11.70 -10.85
CA PHE A 198 10.93 11.88 -10.71
C PHE A 198 11.59 12.32 -12.01
N CYS A 199 11.12 11.80 -13.16
CA CYS A 199 11.57 12.31 -14.45
C CYS A 199 11.25 13.81 -14.61
N ALA A 200 10.02 14.22 -14.30
CA ALA A 200 9.60 15.61 -14.39
C ALA A 200 10.40 16.55 -13.48
N ILE A 201 10.66 16.13 -12.22
CA ILE A 201 11.52 16.86 -11.28
C ILE A 201 12.92 17.03 -11.84
N ALA A 202 13.48 16.00 -12.46
CA ALA A 202 14.81 16.03 -13.07
C ALA A 202 14.85 16.73 -14.43
N GLY A 203 13.73 17.29 -14.93
CA GLY A 203 13.65 17.91 -16.25
C GLY A 203 13.79 16.92 -17.42
N LEU A 204 13.48 15.65 -17.19
CA LEU A 204 13.53 14.56 -18.16
C LEU A 204 12.13 14.20 -18.66
N ASP A 205 12.03 13.76 -19.90
CA ASP A 205 10.81 13.18 -20.43
C ASP A 205 10.58 11.79 -19.82
N ALA A 206 9.33 11.49 -19.47
CA ALA A 206 8.95 10.14 -19.07
C ALA A 206 9.14 9.15 -20.24
N ALA A 207 9.67 7.97 -19.97
CA ALA A 207 9.87 6.97 -21.00
C ALA A 207 8.51 6.46 -21.53
N PRO A 208 8.40 6.13 -22.86
CA PRO A 208 7.13 5.75 -23.48
C PRO A 208 6.46 4.50 -22.91
N TRP A 209 7.20 3.68 -22.15
CA TRP A 209 6.69 2.48 -21.48
C TRP A 209 6.18 2.75 -20.07
N MET A 210 6.34 3.96 -19.54
CA MET A 210 5.78 4.36 -18.24
C MET A 210 4.27 4.59 -18.41
N GLU A 211 3.47 3.86 -17.66
CA GLU A 211 2.01 3.94 -17.72
C GLU A 211 1.44 5.07 -16.84
N GLY A 212 2.18 5.47 -15.80
CA GLY A 212 1.80 6.55 -14.92
C GLY A 212 2.02 7.93 -15.52
N ARG A 213 1.66 8.95 -14.76
CA ARG A 213 1.82 10.38 -15.10
C ARG A 213 2.43 11.10 -13.91
N ALA A 214 3.22 12.16 -14.15
CA ALA A 214 3.75 12.96 -13.05
C ALA A 214 2.61 13.42 -12.12
N LEU A 215 2.83 13.35 -10.81
CA LEU A 215 1.85 13.74 -9.79
C LEU A 215 1.33 15.17 -10.04
N PRO A 216 0.05 15.44 -9.78
CA PRO A 216 -0.52 16.77 -9.94
C PRO A 216 -0.09 17.69 -8.79
N ALA A 217 -0.05 18.99 -9.07
CA ALA A 217 0.31 20.00 -8.08
C ALA A 217 -0.83 20.31 -7.09
N ASP A 218 -2.07 20.21 -7.54
CA ASP A 218 -3.30 20.43 -6.77
C ASP A 218 -4.49 19.72 -7.44
N ASP A 219 -5.68 19.83 -6.85
CA ASP A 219 -6.90 19.21 -7.38
C ASP A 219 -7.35 19.80 -8.73
N ALA A 220 -7.06 21.08 -9.01
CA ALA A 220 -7.41 21.69 -10.28
C ALA A 220 -6.51 21.18 -11.42
N ASP A 221 -5.21 21.01 -11.15
CA ASP A 221 -4.28 20.38 -12.08
C ASP A 221 -4.63 18.89 -12.27
N ALA A 222 -4.98 18.19 -11.19
CA ALA A 222 -5.43 16.81 -11.25
C ALA A 222 -6.67 16.62 -12.13
N GLU A 223 -7.66 17.49 -11.99
CA GLU A 223 -8.88 17.49 -12.80
C GLU A 223 -8.57 17.79 -14.27
N ALA A 224 -7.81 18.85 -14.54
CA ALA A 224 -7.44 19.23 -15.91
C ALA A 224 -6.66 18.13 -16.64
N ARG A 225 -5.90 17.32 -15.92
CA ARG A 225 -5.09 16.21 -16.43
C ARG A 225 -5.81 14.86 -16.37
N GLY A 226 -7.06 14.81 -15.92
CA GLY A 226 -7.90 13.61 -15.91
C GLY A 226 -7.49 12.56 -14.89
N PHE A 227 -7.06 12.96 -13.69
CA PHE A 227 -6.87 12.05 -12.56
C PHE A 227 -8.23 11.68 -11.95
N GLU A 228 -8.91 10.72 -12.55
CA GLU A 228 -10.27 10.33 -12.18
C GLU A 228 -10.31 8.99 -11.45
N ARG A 229 -9.31 8.14 -11.64
CA ARG A 229 -9.27 6.77 -11.13
C ARG A 229 -7.86 6.33 -10.73
N ALA A 230 -7.79 5.41 -9.78
CA ALA A 230 -6.62 4.58 -9.54
C ALA A 230 -6.96 3.12 -9.89
N LEU A 231 -6.02 2.43 -10.52
CA LEU A 231 -6.15 1.03 -10.91
C LEU A 231 -5.10 0.21 -10.16
N THR A 232 -5.51 -0.93 -9.65
CA THR A 232 -4.63 -1.86 -8.94
C THR A 232 -4.91 -3.28 -9.39
N GLU A 233 -3.85 -4.07 -9.52
CA GLU A 233 -3.98 -5.49 -9.82
C GLU A 233 -3.19 -6.35 -8.84
N TRP A 234 -3.66 -7.57 -8.70
CA TRP A 234 -2.95 -8.65 -8.04
C TRP A 234 -3.07 -9.91 -8.89
N ASP A 235 -1.94 -10.46 -9.26
CA ASP A 235 -1.84 -11.76 -9.90
C ASP A 235 -0.82 -12.59 -9.14
N SER A 236 -1.25 -13.71 -8.57
CA SER A 236 -0.40 -14.59 -7.79
C SER A 236 -0.69 -16.04 -8.11
N GLU A 237 0.35 -16.81 -8.34
CA GLU A 237 0.34 -18.26 -8.51
C GLU A 237 1.24 -18.95 -7.48
N LEU A 238 1.42 -18.31 -6.30
CA LEU A 238 2.32 -18.80 -5.28
C LEU A 238 1.74 -20.04 -4.57
N PHE A 239 2.55 -21.09 -4.45
CA PHE A 239 2.22 -22.32 -3.70
C PHE A 239 0.93 -23.00 -4.15
N GLY A 240 0.55 -22.89 -5.43
CA GLY A 240 -0.68 -23.47 -5.95
C GLY A 240 -1.95 -22.70 -5.57
N VAL A 241 -1.80 -21.51 -5.02
CA VAL A 241 -2.89 -20.54 -4.81
C VAL A 241 -2.87 -19.53 -5.96
N ASP A 242 -3.88 -19.60 -6.77
CA ASP A 242 -4.05 -18.79 -7.98
C ASP A 242 -5.19 -17.80 -7.74
N VAL A 243 -4.83 -16.51 -7.56
CA VAL A 243 -5.77 -15.43 -7.22
C VAL A 243 -5.47 -14.23 -8.10
N HIS A 244 -6.49 -13.77 -8.82
CA HIS A 244 -6.42 -12.67 -9.77
C HIS A 244 -7.43 -11.59 -9.40
N LEU A 245 -6.96 -10.38 -9.08
CA LEU A 245 -7.79 -9.23 -8.75
C LEU A 245 -7.51 -8.07 -9.70
N ARG A 246 -8.59 -7.37 -10.06
CA ARG A 246 -8.54 -6.09 -10.76
C ARG A 246 -9.43 -5.11 -10.02
N THR A 247 -8.88 -3.99 -9.64
CA THR A 247 -9.58 -2.99 -8.82
C THR A 247 -9.52 -1.62 -9.44
N ILE A 248 -10.64 -0.93 -9.39
CA ILE A 248 -10.76 0.48 -9.68
C ILE A 248 -11.23 1.24 -8.43
N THR A 249 -10.52 2.32 -8.10
CA THR A 249 -10.96 3.32 -7.12
C THR A 249 -11.35 4.58 -7.87
N ARG A 250 -12.63 4.99 -7.79
CA ARG A 250 -13.16 6.14 -8.50
C ARG A 250 -14.38 6.73 -7.78
N ASP A 251 -14.45 8.05 -7.70
CA ASP A 251 -15.61 8.80 -7.16
C ASP A 251 -16.07 8.32 -5.76
N GLY A 252 -15.12 7.98 -4.88
CA GLY A 252 -15.42 7.47 -3.54
C GLY A 252 -15.87 6.01 -3.50
N TRP A 253 -15.73 5.27 -4.60
CA TRP A 253 -16.05 3.84 -4.66
C TRP A 253 -14.80 3.00 -4.93
N VAL A 254 -14.79 1.81 -4.36
CA VAL A 254 -13.82 0.75 -4.68
C VAL A 254 -14.58 -0.44 -5.27
N CYS A 255 -14.19 -0.87 -6.45
CA CYS A 255 -14.76 -2.03 -7.11
C CYS A 255 -13.66 -3.01 -7.52
N THR A 256 -13.69 -4.22 -6.97
CA THR A 256 -12.73 -5.30 -7.24
C THR A 256 -13.42 -6.45 -7.94
N ALA A 257 -12.95 -6.81 -9.13
CA ALA A 257 -13.35 -8.02 -9.84
C ALA A 257 -12.32 -9.12 -9.61
N TYR A 258 -12.80 -10.33 -9.35
CA TYR A 258 -11.97 -11.51 -9.21
C TYR A 258 -11.96 -12.29 -10.53
N GLY A 259 -10.77 -12.63 -11.01
CA GLY A 259 -10.59 -13.50 -12.15
C GLY A 259 -10.73 -14.99 -11.77
N PRO A 260 -11.03 -15.86 -12.73
CA PRO A 260 -11.07 -17.31 -12.49
C PRO A 260 -9.67 -17.84 -12.17
N GLY A 261 -9.60 -18.75 -11.20
CA GLY A 261 -8.37 -19.39 -10.76
C GLY A 261 -8.67 -20.58 -9.85
N THR A 262 -7.71 -21.00 -9.05
CA THR A 262 -7.89 -22.15 -8.14
C THR A 262 -8.82 -21.84 -6.99
N VAL A 263 -8.94 -20.57 -6.59
CA VAL A 263 -9.75 -20.11 -5.44
C VAL A 263 -11.10 -19.55 -5.89
N HIS A 264 -11.13 -18.83 -7.00
CA HIS A 264 -12.31 -18.12 -7.51
C HIS A 264 -12.75 -18.65 -8.88
N ASP A 265 -14.03 -18.51 -9.18
CA ASP A 265 -14.58 -18.90 -10.49
C ASP A 265 -14.79 -17.73 -11.47
N GLY A 266 -14.49 -16.51 -11.01
CA GLY A 266 -14.60 -15.28 -11.79
C GLY A 266 -15.95 -14.57 -11.68
N THR A 267 -16.83 -15.01 -10.77
CA THR A 267 -18.13 -14.37 -10.51
C THR A 267 -18.12 -13.50 -9.25
N GLU A 268 -17.14 -13.71 -8.40
CA GLU A 268 -16.97 -12.98 -7.15
C GLU A 268 -16.42 -11.58 -7.39
N GLY A 269 -16.71 -10.69 -6.44
CA GLY A 269 -16.17 -9.35 -6.40
C GLY A 269 -16.46 -8.65 -5.09
N GLU A 270 -15.96 -7.42 -5.02
CA GLU A 270 -16.19 -6.53 -3.88
C GLU A 270 -16.56 -5.14 -4.39
N LEU A 271 -17.52 -4.52 -3.73
CA LEU A 271 -17.96 -3.16 -4.02
C LEU A 271 -18.20 -2.41 -2.72
N TYR A 272 -17.50 -1.28 -2.56
CA TYR A 272 -17.61 -0.44 -1.36
C TYR A 272 -17.83 1.00 -1.72
N ASP A 273 -18.73 1.66 -0.94
CA ASP A 273 -18.93 3.10 -0.94
C ASP A 273 -18.12 3.70 0.21
N LEU A 274 -17.00 4.34 -0.08
CA LEU A 274 -16.09 4.88 0.93
C LEU A 274 -16.68 6.11 1.66
N VAL A 275 -17.76 6.70 1.15
CA VAL A 275 -18.43 7.82 1.82
C VAL A 275 -19.35 7.30 2.92
N GLU A 276 -20.15 6.27 2.62
CA GLU A 276 -21.11 5.69 3.57
C GLU A 276 -20.46 4.62 4.47
N ASP A 277 -19.47 3.90 3.95
CA ASP A 277 -18.74 2.80 4.62
C ASP A 277 -17.23 2.97 4.45
N PRO A 278 -16.61 3.96 5.10
CA PRO A 278 -15.17 4.23 4.96
C PRO A 278 -14.29 3.09 5.49
N LEU A 279 -14.84 2.18 6.30
CA LEU A 279 -14.13 1.00 6.80
C LEU A 279 -14.35 -0.24 5.94
N GLN A 280 -15.14 -0.12 4.87
CA GLN A 280 -15.39 -1.21 3.93
C GLN A 280 -15.90 -2.50 4.61
N LEU A 281 -16.84 -2.36 5.55
CA LEU A 281 -17.37 -3.47 6.32
C LEU A 281 -18.48 -4.24 5.58
N VAL A 282 -19.17 -3.58 4.63
CA VAL A 282 -20.31 -4.13 3.91
C VAL A 282 -20.03 -4.23 2.42
N ASN A 283 -19.75 -5.45 1.96
CA ASN A 283 -19.58 -5.72 0.53
C ASN A 283 -20.95 -5.60 -0.18
N ARG A 284 -21.06 -4.67 -1.13
CA ARG A 284 -22.28 -4.39 -1.90
C ARG A 284 -22.28 -5.03 -3.30
N TRP A 285 -21.38 -5.99 -3.54
CA TRP A 285 -21.25 -6.63 -4.85
C TRP A 285 -22.57 -7.20 -5.38
N ASP A 286 -23.31 -7.90 -4.50
CA ASP A 286 -24.60 -8.53 -4.83
C ASP A 286 -25.83 -7.68 -4.46
N ASP A 287 -25.62 -6.42 -4.02
CA ASP A 287 -26.71 -5.50 -3.70
C ASP A 287 -27.36 -4.98 -4.99
N PRO A 288 -28.66 -5.30 -5.25
CA PRO A 288 -29.35 -4.81 -6.44
C PRO A 288 -29.41 -3.29 -6.53
N ALA A 289 -29.38 -2.59 -5.39
CA ALA A 289 -29.40 -1.12 -5.35
C ALA A 289 -28.08 -0.51 -5.81
N ALA A 290 -26.96 -1.25 -5.71
CA ALA A 290 -25.64 -0.82 -6.15
C ALA A 290 -25.24 -1.38 -7.53
N ALA A 291 -26.07 -2.22 -8.15
CA ALA A 291 -25.75 -2.92 -9.38
C ALA A 291 -25.36 -1.98 -10.53
N ALA A 292 -26.10 -0.89 -10.73
CA ALA A 292 -25.79 0.08 -11.78
C ALA A 292 -24.41 0.72 -11.60
N ARG A 293 -24.04 1.05 -10.36
CA ARG A 293 -22.71 1.60 -10.04
C ARG A 293 -21.60 0.58 -10.22
N ARG A 294 -21.84 -0.66 -9.77
CA ARG A 294 -20.91 -1.78 -10.01
C ARG A 294 -20.63 -1.96 -11.50
N ASP A 295 -21.70 -2.04 -12.31
CA ASP A 295 -21.57 -2.32 -13.74
C ASP A 295 -20.87 -1.17 -14.49
N GLU A 296 -21.08 0.09 -14.08
CA GLU A 296 -20.34 1.26 -14.57
C GLU A 296 -18.84 1.15 -14.25
N LEU A 297 -18.48 0.86 -12.99
CA LEU A 297 -17.09 0.74 -12.57
C LEU A 297 -16.40 -0.45 -13.25
N LEU A 298 -17.09 -1.57 -13.43
CA LEU A 298 -16.56 -2.72 -14.16
C LEU A 298 -16.35 -2.42 -15.65
N ALA A 299 -17.18 -1.59 -16.27
CA ALA A 299 -16.96 -1.15 -17.65
C ALA A 299 -15.71 -0.28 -17.73
N ASP A 300 -15.59 0.72 -16.86
CA ASP A 300 -14.42 1.59 -16.77
C ASP A 300 -13.12 0.79 -16.50
N LEU A 301 -13.18 -0.19 -15.58
CA LEU A 301 -12.07 -1.08 -15.28
C LEU A 301 -11.62 -1.89 -16.52
N ARG A 302 -12.56 -2.46 -17.27
CA ARG A 302 -12.24 -3.20 -18.50
C ARG A 302 -11.62 -2.33 -19.60
N ASP A 303 -12.09 -1.09 -19.71
CA ASP A 303 -11.61 -0.16 -20.74
C ASP A 303 -10.18 0.33 -20.47
N HIS A 304 -9.79 0.44 -19.19
CA HIS A 304 -8.50 1.02 -18.80
C HIS A 304 -7.50 0.00 -18.23
N HIS A 305 -7.97 -1.17 -17.85
CA HIS A 305 -7.13 -2.26 -17.34
C HIS A 305 -7.45 -3.56 -18.11
N PRO A 306 -7.04 -3.64 -19.36
CA PRO A 306 -7.31 -4.81 -20.18
C PRO A 306 -6.65 -6.06 -19.60
N VAL A 307 -7.27 -7.21 -19.85
CA VAL A 307 -6.64 -8.50 -19.55
C VAL A 307 -5.30 -8.56 -20.28
N MET A 308 -4.26 -8.96 -19.58
CA MET A 308 -2.92 -9.07 -20.18
C MET A 308 -2.96 -9.99 -21.40
N ALA A 309 -2.49 -9.47 -22.53
CA ALA A 309 -2.47 -10.20 -23.79
C ALA A 309 -1.35 -11.26 -23.85
N GLU A 310 -0.34 -11.13 -22.99
CA GLU A 310 0.81 -12.04 -22.96
C GLU A 310 0.99 -12.66 -21.57
N PRO A 311 1.35 -13.95 -21.48
CA PRO A 311 1.67 -14.57 -20.19
C PRO A 311 2.89 -13.88 -19.57
N ARG A 312 2.82 -13.63 -18.28
CA ARG A 312 3.98 -13.15 -17.52
C ARG A 312 5.12 -14.14 -17.63
N ARG A 313 6.36 -13.64 -17.72
CA ARG A 313 7.52 -14.50 -17.60
C ARG A 313 7.53 -15.17 -16.23
N PRO A 314 7.95 -16.43 -16.12
CA PRO A 314 8.14 -17.07 -14.83
C PRO A 314 9.00 -16.17 -13.93
N VAL A 315 8.64 -16.08 -12.65
CA VAL A 315 9.47 -15.36 -11.66
C VAL A 315 10.78 -16.13 -11.54
N GLU A 316 11.86 -15.58 -12.07
CA GLU A 316 13.20 -16.20 -12.03
C GLU A 316 14.01 -15.82 -10.79
N ALA A 317 13.55 -14.84 -10.02
CA ALA A 317 14.20 -14.44 -8.78
C ALA A 317 13.45 -15.05 -7.58
N PRO A 318 14.14 -15.79 -6.71
CA PRO A 318 13.58 -16.12 -5.41
C PRO A 318 13.39 -14.80 -4.63
N VAL A 319 12.18 -14.58 -4.17
CA VAL A 319 11.85 -13.47 -3.27
C VAL A 319 12.46 -13.77 -1.90
#